data_40cff9271d5c27e27731b2d808a40754
#
_entry.id   40cff9271d5c27e27731b2d808a40754
#
_cell.length_a   1.000
_cell.length_b   1.000
_cell.length_c   1.000
_cell.angle_alpha   90.00
_cell.angle_beta   90.00
_cell.angle_gamma   90.00
#
_symmetry.space_group_name_H-M   'P 1'
#
loop_
_entity.id
_entity.type
_entity.pdbx_description
1 polymer ?
#
loop_
_entity_poly.entity_id
_entity_poly.type
_entity_poly.pdbx_seq_one_letter_code
_entity_poly.pdbx_strand_id
1 'polypeptide(L)'
;TVFYPINTTRNQWLKTAYTKDGAGWYFNSVGQPCSADDADGKATVTLDKAAKTLNVELTEGGIVAGTVLTLNVGFAVNGPDYDDYVRFTFEVGVTDPTVSVVSVAFSSDNATVTLPVEDYKENIETVFDMSIEEFLAKAADNTDIKFCLADPSTGEWSDMGENYTANAPGYWMNTSGEAVSWGTDGYAAYIEYYSSDEACGVGYNDGLAVGTTGKMNVGWVDMNDTSKYFRFVINYTVE
;
A
#
# COMPACT_ATOMS: atom_id res chain seq x y z
N THR A 1 19.01 31.21 14.17
CA THR A 1 18.58 29.93 13.58
C THR A 1 17.47 30.21 12.63
N VAL A 2 17.54 29.63 11.45
CA VAL A 2 16.60 29.78 10.37
C VAL A 2 16.06 28.41 9.98
N PHE A 3 14.80 28.40 9.54
CA PHE A 3 14.10 27.20 9.08
C PHE A 3 13.96 27.25 7.56
N TYR A 4 14.52 26.26 6.86
CA TYR A 4 14.54 26.19 5.41
C TYR A 4 14.23 24.79 4.88
N PRO A 5 13.66 24.67 3.65
CA PRO A 5 13.58 23.41 2.94
C PRO A 5 14.94 23.07 2.33
N ILE A 6 15.15 21.79 2.09
CA ILE A 6 16.36 21.26 1.48
C ILE A 6 15.99 20.66 0.11
N ASN A 7 16.64 21.13 -0.93
CA ASN A 7 16.58 20.48 -2.24
C ASN A 7 17.50 19.24 -2.20
N THR A 8 16.91 18.07 -2.17
CA THR A 8 17.65 16.81 -2.01
C THR A 8 18.48 16.44 -3.24
N THR A 9 18.04 16.81 -4.44
CA THR A 9 18.77 16.56 -5.68
C THR A 9 20.09 17.33 -5.72
N ARG A 10 20.12 18.53 -5.16
CA ARG A 10 21.31 19.41 -5.13
C ARG A 10 21.97 19.46 -3.77
N ASN A 11 21.39 18.84 -2.75
CA ASN A 11 21.80 18.94 -1.36
C ASN A 11 22.02 20.41 -0.90
N GLN A 12 21.12 21.28 -1.26
CA GLN A 12 21.22 22.72 -1.04
C GLN A 12 20.06 23.24 -0.21
N TRP A 13 20.38 24.14 0.71
CA TRP A 13 19.40 24.93 1.43
C TRP A 13 18.78 25.97 0.50
N LEU A 14 17.45 25.98 0.40
CA LEU A 14 16.74 26.97 -0.40
C LEU A 14 16.34 28.15 0.46
N LYS A 15 17.01 29.27 0.26
CA LYS A 15 16.80 30.51 1.02
C LYS A 15 15.60 31.32 0.54
N THR A 16 14.98 30.94 -0.57
CA THR A 16 13.84 31.66 -1.15
C THR A 16 12.57 31.16 -0.52
N ALA A 17 11.79 32.06 0.04
CA ALA A 17 10.58 31.72 0.77
C ALA A 17 9.44 31.32 -0.18
N TYR A 18 9.08 30.07 -0.15
CA TYR A 18 7.81 29.56 -0.65
C TYR A 18 6.90 29.30 0.56
N THR A 19 6.55 30.36 1.27
CA THR A 19 5.95 30.24 2.58
C THR A 19 4.43 30.07 2.49
N LYS A 20 3.92 29.07 3.20
CA LYS A 20 2.56 29.09 3.70
C LYS A 20 2.57 29.83 5.04
N ASP A 21 1.80 30.92 5.14
CA ASP A 21 1.58 31.67 6.38
C ASP A 21 2.87 32.06 7.17
N GLY A 22 3.95 32.35 6.46
CA GLY A 22 5.16 32.95 7.02
C GLY A 22 6.16 32.00 7.68
N ALA A 23 5.85 30.73 7.88
CA ALA A 23 6.75 29.77 8.53
C ALA A 23 6.67 28.35 7.96
N GLY A 24 6.35 28.21 6.69
CA GLY A 24 6.19 26.90 6.05
C GLY A 24 6.71 26.86 4.62
N TRP A 25 6.75 25.68 4.08
CA TRP A 25 7.28 25.37 2.76
C TRP A 25 6.37 24.43 2.02
N TYR A 26 6.19 24.68 0.69
CA TYR A 26 5.47 23.80 -0.22
C TYR A 26 6.43 22.83 -0.89
N PHE A 27 5.94 21.63 -1.16
CA PHE A 27 6.67 20.56 -1.83
C PHE A 27 5.81 19.99 -2.95
N ASN A 28 6.45 19.67 -4.07
CA ASN A 28 5.81 19.09 -5.25
C ASN A 28 5.70 17.55 -5.15
N SER A 29 5.15 16.92 -6.20
CA SER A 29 4.91 15.47 -6.31
C SER A 29 6.16 14.58 -6.18
N VAL A 30 7.35 15.15 -6.30
CA VAL A 30 8.63 14.44 -6.12
C VAL A 30 9.35 14.86 -4.84
N GLY A 31 8.66 15.54 -3.91
CA GLY A 31 9.20 15.96 -2.63
C GLY A 31 10.22 17.10 -2.70
N GLN A 32 10.26 17.85 -3.81
CA GLN A 32 11.13 19.01 -3.93
C GLN A 32 10.38 20.30 -3.53
N PRO A 33 11.07 21.26 -2.90
CA PRO A 33 10.46 22.55 -2.60
C PRO A 33 9.97 23.27 -3.84
N CYS A 34 8.76 23.81 -3.79
CA CYS A 34 8.10 24.52 -4.87
C CYS A 34 7.43 25.81 -4.37
N SER A 35 6.87 26.62 -5.27
CA SER A 35 6.11 27.81 -4.90
C SER A 35 4.68 27.46 -4.43
N ALA A 36 4.03 28.37 -3.72
CA ALA A 36 2.64 28.20 -3.30
C ALA A 36 1.67 28.08 -4.48
N ASP A 37 2.01 28.74 -5.60
CA ASP A 37 1.19 28.75 -6.82
C ASP A 37 1.54 27.62 -7.80
N ASP A 38 2.43 26.71 -7.40
CA ASP A 38 2.83 25.59 -8.24
C ASP A 38 1.66 24.59 -8.34
N ALA A 39 1.21 24.35 -9.56
CA ALA A 39 0.13 23.38 -9.82
C ALA A 39 0.50 21.94 -9.38
N ASP A 40 1.79 21.66 -9.22
CA ASP A 40 2.30 20.38 -8.71
C ASP A 40 2.57 20.40 -7.18
N GLY A 41 2.14 21.43 -6.46
CA GLY A 41 2.24 21.48 -5.00
C GLY A 41 1.38 20.40 -4.33
N LYS A 42 2.01 19.48 -3.59
CA LYS A 42 1.37 18.29 -3.03
C LYS A 42 1.39 18.22 -1.51
N ALA A 43 2.33 18.89 -0.89
CA ALA A 43 2.49 18.86 0.57
C ALA A 43 2.99 20.19 1.11
N THR A 44 2.78 20.43 2.39
CA THR A 44 3.40 21.53 3.13
C THR A 44 4.06 21.03 4.40
N VAL A 45 5.16 21.69 4.79
CA VAL A 45 5.74 21.53 6.12
C VAL A 45 5.78 22.90 6.78
N THR A 46 5.11 23.05 7.92
CA THR A 46 5.02 24.32 8.65
C THR A 46 5.61 24.19 10.04
N LEU A 47 6.20 25.29 10.54
CA LEU A 47 6.72 25.42 11.90
C LEU A 47 5.72 26.20 12.77
N ASP A 48 5.09 25.53 13.71
CA ASP A 48 4.41 26.19 14.83
C ASP A 48 5.40 26.49 15.94
N LYS A 49 5.77 27.76 16.06
CA LYS A 49 6.75 28.21 17.09
C LYS A 49 6.15 28.20 18.49
N ALA A 50 4.85 28.34 18.65
CA ALA A 50 4.18 28.36 19.94
C ALA A 50 4.05 26.94 20.50
N ALA A 51 3.61 26.00 19.68
CA ALA A 51 3.52 24.58 20.01
C ALA A 51 4.86 23.87 19.94
N LYS A 52 5.88 24.45 19.29
CA LYS A 52 7.19 23.84 19.02
C LYS A 52 7.09 22.55 18.19
N THR A 53 6.21 22.54 17.23
CA THR A 53 5.95 21.40 16.35
C THR A 53 6.26 21.72 14.91
N LEU A 54 6.61 20.68 14.12
CA LEU A 54 6.57 20.70 12.68
C LEU A 54 5.30 19.97 12.25
N ASN A 55 4.44 20.63 11.49
CA ASN A 55 3.21 20.08 10.98
C ASN A 55 3.39 19.77 9.49
N VAL A 56 3.02 18.56 9.09
CA VAL A 56 3.03 18.13 7.70
C VAL A 56 1.58 17.97 7.25
N GLU A 57 1.23 18.60 6.15
CA GLU A 57 -0.11 18.52 5.56
C GLU A 57 0.01 18.12 4.09
N LEU A 58 -0.84 17.20 3.65
CA LEU A 58 -1.01 16.88 2.24
C LEU A 58 -2.10 17.74 1.63
N THR A 59 -1.91 18.15 0.37
CA THR A 59 -2.96 18.80 -0.40
C THR A 59 -4.03 17.78 -0.75
N GLU A 60 -5.29 18.06 -0.48
CA GLU A 60 -6.42 17.19 -0.80
C GLU A 60 -6.39 16.77 -2.29
N GLY A 61 -6.46 15.45 -2.55
CA GLY A 61 -6.33 14.89 -3.90
C GLY A 61 -4.94 15.10 -4.54
N GLY A 62 -3.97 15.61 -3.79
CA GLY A 62 -2.67 15.99 -4.31
C GLY A 62 -1.72 14.82 -4.60
N ILE A 63 -1.90 13.70 -3.92
CA ILE A 63 -1.05 12.51 -4.06
C ILE A 63 -1.92 11.32 -4.42
N VAL A 64 -1.46 10.54 -5.39
CA VAL A 64 -2.08 9.25 -5.71
C VAL A 64 -1.85 8.29 -4.54
N ALA A 65 -2.89 7.60 -4.12
CA ALA A 65 -2.80 6.55 -3.10
C ALA A 65 -1.69 5.55 -3.45
N GLY A 66 -0.92 5.14 -2.45
CA GLY A 66 0.28 4.31 -2.63
C GLY A 66 1.58 5.09 -2.92
N THR A 67 1.51 6.41 -3.13
CA THR A 67 2.71 7.24 -3.33
C THR A 67 3.28 7.70 -1.98
N VAL A 68 4.60 7.62 -1.82
CA VAL A 68 5.33 8.17 -0.68
C VAL A 68 6.16 9.37 -1.13
N LEU A 69 5.99 10.50 -0.44
CA LEU A 69 6.82 11.68 -0.62
C LEU A 69 7.88 11.76 0.47
N THR A 70 9.11 12.02 0.08
CA THR A 70 10.20 12.31 1.02
C THR A 70 10.43 13.82 1.09
N LEU A 71 10.06 14.44 2.21
CA LEU A 71 10.16 15.88 2.44
C LEU A 71 11.36 16.18 3.35
N ASN A 72 12.17 17.15 2.98
CA ASN A 72 13.34 17.51 3.75
C ASN A 72 13.30 18.98 4.14
N VAL A 73 13.37 19.24 5.44
CA VAL A 73 13.49 20.57 6.04
C VAL A 73 14.58 20.57 7.11
N GLY A 74 14.99 21.74 7.53
CA GLY A 74 15.95 21.80 8.61
C GLY A 74 16.07 23.17 9.25
N PHE A 75 16.72 23.19 10.41
CA PHE A 75 17.12 24.40 11.10
C PHE A 75 18.62 24.55 10.96
N ALA A 76 19.05 25.70 10.51
CA ALA A 76 20.46 26.02 10.41
C ALA A 76 20.79 27.30 11.19
N VAL A 77 22.02 27.41 11.68
CA VAL A 77 22.54 28.68 12.13
C VAL A 77 22.71 29.59 10.92
N ASN A 78 22.24 30.82 11.02
CA ASN A 78 22.33 31.78 9.93
C ASN A 78 23.77 32.23 9.72
N GLY A 79 24.45 31.58 8.80
CA GLY A 79 25.81 31.82 8.40
C GLY A 79 26.00 31.57 6.92
N PRO A 80 27.20 31.85 6.37
CA PRO A 80 27.47 31.68 4.95
C PRO A 80 27.39 30.21 4.49
N ASP A 81 27.77 29.29 5.34
CA ASP A 81 28.01 27.89 4.98
C ASP A 81 26.98 26.91 5.55
N TYR A 82 26.14 27.35 6.51
CA TYR A 82 25.14 26.52 7.19
C TYR A 82 25.71 25.24 7.81
N ASP A 83 26.92 25.31 8.35
CA ASP A 83 27.66 24.16 8.87
C ASP A 83 27.02 23.54 10.12
N ASP A 84 26.35 24.37 10.92
CA ASP A 84 25.60 23.93 12.10
C ASP A 84 24.11 23.81 11.77
N TYR A 85 23.64 22.60 11.57
CA TYR A 85 22.24 22.37 11.26
C TYR A 85 21.71 21.05 11.82
N VAL A 86 20.39 20.97 11.94
CA VAL A 86 19.65 19.74 12.11
C VAL A 86 18.67 19.56 10.94
N ARG A 87 18.65 18.39 10.37
CA ARG A 87 17.77 18.02 9.25
C ARG A 87 16.69 17.08 9.73
N PHE A 88 15.48 17.28 9.24
CA PHE A 88 14.35 16.39 9.39
C PHE A 88 13.96 15.86 8.01
N THR A 89 13.79 14.56 7.91
CA THR A 89 13.27 13.89 6.74
C THR A 89 11.94 13.27 7.13
N PHE A 90 10.87 13.63 6.40
CA PHE A 90 9.54 13.06 6.56
C PHE A 90 9.24 12.19 5.36
N GLU A 91 8.83 10.97 5.61
CA GLU A 91 8.21 10.12 4.61
C GLU A 91 6.69 10.18 4.83
N VAL A 92 5.98 10.71 3.85
CA VAL A 92 4.55 10.97 3.94
C VAL A 92 3.87 10.31 2.76
N GLY A 93 2.90 9.48 3.04
CA GLY A 93 2.15 8.76 2.01
C GLY A 93 0.66 8.77 2.28
N VAL A 94 -0.11 8.61 1.23
CA VAL A 94 -1.51 8.24 1.30
C VAL A 94 -1.57 6.74 1.09
N THR A 95 -2.02 6.03 2.11
CA THR A 95 -2.28 4.60 1.97
C THR A 95 -3.45 4.41 1.01
N ASP A 96 -3.32 3.46 0.09
CA ASP A 96 -4.45 3.01 -0.71
C ASP A 96 -5.26 2.01 0.13
N PRO A 97 -6.45 2.36 0.62
CA PRO A 97 -7.23 1.44 1.43
C PRO A 97 -7.71 0.22 0.63
N THR A 98 -7.67 0.29 -0.70
CA THR A 98 -8.13 -0.80 -1.58
C THR A 98 -7.08 -1.89 -1.79
N VAL A 99 -5.83 -1.68 -1.35
CA VAL A 99 -4.71 -2.60 -1.62
C VAL A 99 -3.87 -2.85 -0.37
N SER A 100 -3.59 -4.10 -0.09
CA SER A 100 -2.55 -4.51 0.86
C SER A 100 -1.45 -5.30 0.16
N VAL A 101 -0.19 -4.92 0.40
CA VAL A 101 0.99 -5.65 -0.10
C VAL A 101 1.55 -6.51 1.02
N VAL A 102 1.54 -7.82 0.81
CA VAL A 102 1.98 -8.81 1.80
C VAL A 102 3.21 -9.55 1.25
N SER A 103 4.21 -9.78 2.10
CA SER A 103 5.37 -10.62 1.77
C SER A 103 5.30 -11.92 2.58
N VAL A 104 5.42 -13.05 1.90
CA VAL A 104 5.35 -14.40 2.49
C VAL A 104 6.62 -15.16 2.17
N ALA A 105 7.22 -15.77 3.20
CA ALA A 105 8.30 -16.72 3.05
C ALA A 105 7.76 -18.13 3.33
N PHE A 106 7.81 -19.01 2.34
CA PHE A 106 7.43 -20.41 2.48
C PHE A 106 8.65 -21.27 2.74
N SER A 107 8.49 -22.28 3.59
CA SER A 107 9.48 -23.30 3.84
C SER A 107 8.78 -24.61 4.17
N SER A 108 9.54 -25.71 4.29
CA SER A 108 8.99 -27.01 4.73
C SER A 108 8.30 -26.93 6.09
N ASP A 109 8.77 -26.05 6.97
CA ASP A 109 8.21 -25.85 8.32
C ASP A 109 7.09 -24.78 8.33
N ASN A 110 6.97 -24.00 7.27
CA ASN A 110 5.98 -22.94 7.10
C ASN A 110 5.35 -23.03 5.71
N ALA A 111 4.68 -24.14 5.45
CA ALA A 111 4.08 -24.43 4.13
C ALA A 111 2.78 -23.65 3.87
N THR A 112 2.16 -23.12 4.91
CA THR A 112 0.91 -22.33 4.82
C THR A 112 0.97 -21.16 5.78
N VAL A 113 0.57 -19.99 5.30
CA VAL A 113 0.46 -18.76 6.07
C VAL A 113 -1.01 -18.35 6.15
N THR A 114 -1.46 -17.93 7.32
CA THR A 114 -2.80 -17.43 7.54
C THR A 114 -2.78 -15.89 7.56
N LEU A 115 -3.71 -15.28 6.83
CA LEU A 115 -3.96 -13.85 6.81
C LEU A 115 -5.35 -13.60 7.41
N PRO A 116 -5.46 -13.24 8.70
CA PRO A 116 -6.73 -12.94 9.34
C PRO A 116 -7.37 -11.70 8.71
N VAL A 117 -8.69 -11.73 8.45
CA VAL A 117 -9.40 -10.59 7.87
C VAL A 117 -9.39 -9.39 8.83
N GLU A 118 -9.40 -9.64 10.12
CA GLU A 118 -9.34 -8.58 11.16
C GLU A 118 -8.09 -7.70 11.06
N ASP A 119 -6.96 -8.24 10.57
CA ASP A 119 -5.72 -7.46 10.37
C ASP A 119 -5.89 -6.37 9.30
N TYR A 120 -6.93 -6.43 8.49
CA TYR A 120 -7.26 -5.50 7.39
C TYR A 120 -8.57 -4.74 7.61
N LYS A 121 -9.11 -4.79 8.83
CA LYS A 121 -10.39 -4.21 9.20
C LYS A 121 -10.56 -2.76 8.76
N GLU A 122 -9.63 -1.88 9.11
CA GLU A 122 -9.71 -0.45 8.77
C GLU A 122 -9.83 -0.21 7.26
N ASN A 123 -9.08 -0.98 6.48
CA ASN A 123 -9.12 -0.91 5.01
C ASN A 123 -10.48 -1.38 4.50
N ILE A 124 -10.94 -2.54 4.97
CA ILE A 124 -12.19 -3.17 4.55
C ILE A 124 -13.39 -2.30 4.89
N GLU A 125 -13.47 -1.81 6.13
CA GLU A 125 -14.55 -0.92 6.56
C GLU A 125 -14.58 0.39 5.76
N THR A 126 -13.40 0.95 5.45
CA THR A 126 -13.28 2.15 4.63
C THR A 126 -13.76 1.94 3.21
N VAL A 127 -13.36 0.83 2.58
CA VAL A 127 -13.63 0.55 1.16
C VAL A 127 -15.08 0.15 0.93
N PHE A 128 -15.60 -0.74 1.77
CA PHE A 128 -16.95 -1.28 1.59
C PHE A 128 -18.03 -0.44 2.27
N ASP A 129 -17.65 0.56 3.11
CA ASP A 129 -18.56 1.43 3.85
C ASP A 129 -19.55 0.62 4.72
N MET A 130 -19.02 -0.39 5.43
CA MET A 130 -19.76 -1.25 6.32
C MET A 130 -18.86 -1.77 7.46
N SER A 131 -19.45 -2.29 8.54
CA SER A 131 -18.65 -2.90 9.61
C SER A 131 -18.00 -4.21 9.16
N ILE A 132 -16.93 -4.62 9.84
CA ILE A 132 -16.26 -5.88 9.53
C ILE A 132 -17.18 -7.09 9.68
N GLU A 133 -18.07 -7.06 10.67
CA GLU A 133 -19.04 -8.12 10.90
C GLU A 133 -20.06 -8.23 9.75
N GLU A 134 -20.50 -7.08 9.20
CA GLU A 134 -21.39 -7.05 8.04
C GLU A 134 -20.67 -7.54 6.79
N PHE A 135 -19.41 -7.12 6.60
CA PHE A 135 -18.57 -7.60 5.52
C PHE A 135 -18.40 -9.12 5.56
N LEU A 136 -17.99 -9.67 6.71
CA LEU A 136 -17.81 -11.12 6.89
C LEU A 136 -19.08 -11.89 6.60
N ALA A 137 -20.23 -11.40 7.06
CA ALA A 137 -21.52 -12.03 6.78
C ALA A 137 -21.87 -12.05 5.29
N LYS A 138 -21.56 -10.99 4.53
CA LYS A 138 -21.79 -10.92 3.08
C LYS A 138 -20.76 -11.70 2.26
N ALA A 139 -19.53 -11.83 2.75
CA ALA A 139 -18.47 -12.59 2.09
C ALA A 139 -18.57 -14.10 2.34
N ALA A 140 -19.34 -14.52 3.34
CA ALA A 140 -19.39 -15.92 3.81
C ALA A 140 -19.84 -16.92 2.74
N ASP A 141 -20.80 -16.56 1.92
CA ASP A 141 -21.34 -17.41 0.85
C ASP A 141 -20.76 -17.10 -0.54
N ASN A 142 -19.83 -16.15 -0.62
CA ASN A 142 -19.15 -15.74 -1.84
C ASN A 142 -20.13 -15.31 -2.97
N THR A 143 -21.20 -14.61 -2.62
CA THR A 143 -22.22 -14.16 -3.57
C THR A 143 -22.27 -12.66 -3.73
N ASP A 144 -22.61 -11.91 -2.68
CA ASP A 144 -22.68 -10.45 -2.70
C ASP A 144 -21.28 -9.82 -2.70
N ILE A 145 -20.39 -10.33 -1.84
CA ILE A 145 -18.99 -10.00 -1.84
C ILE A 145 -18.23 -11.27 -2.24
N LYS A 146 -17.61 -11.24 -3.43
CA LYS A 146 -16.88 -12.39 -3.96
C LYS A 146 -15.38 -12.25 -3.78
N PHE A 147 -14.75 -13.39 -3.49
CA PHE A 147 -13.29 -13.51 -3.53
C PHE A 147 -12.86 -13.78 -4.97
N CYS A 148 -12.16 -12.84 -5.59
CA CYS A 148 -11.87 -12.79 -7.03
C CYS A 148 -10.38 -12.72 -7.31
N LEU A 149 -9.99 -13.13 -8.54
CA LEU A 149 -8.65 -13.00 -9.08
C LEU A 149 -8.51 -11.68 -9.83
N ALA A 150 -7.40 -10.96 -9.63
CA ALA A 150 -7.03 -9.82 -10.44
C ALA A 150 -5.88 -10.18 -11.39
N ASP A 151 -5.86 -9.58 -12.58
CA ASP A 151 -4.75 -9.72 -13.52
C ASP A 151 -3.45 -9.22 -12.89
N PRO A 152 -2.37 -10.02 -12.90
CA PRO A 152 -1.13 -9.67 -12.21
C PRO A 152 -0.38 -8.49 -12.84
N SER A 153 -0.70 -8.11 -14.07
CA SER A 153 -0.03 -7.02 -14.79
C SER A 153 -0.82 -5.72 -14.76
N THR A 154 -2.15 -5.78 -14.89
CA THR A 154 -3.02 -4.60 -14.95
C THR A 154 -3.69 -4.30 -13.61
N GLY A 155 -3.88 -5.32 -12.76
CA GLY A 155 -4.66 -5.22 -11.54
C GLY A 155 -6.17 -5.19 -11.77
N GLU A 156 -6.63 -5.36 -13.01
CA GLU A 156 -8.04 -5.50 -13.34
C GLU A 156 -8.56 -6.86 -12.88
N TRP A 157 -9.82 -6.92 -12.50
CA TRP A 157 -10.44 -8.17 -12.08
C TRP A 157 -10.65 -9.08 -13.29
N SER A 158 -9.90 -10.18 -13.34
CA SER A 158 -9.86 -11.11 -14.48
C SER A 158 -10.83 -12.27 -14.35
N ASP A 159 -11.21 -12.60 -13.11
CA ASP A 159 -12.18 -13.66 -12.82
C ASP A 159 -13.08 -13.22 -11.65
N MET A 160 -14.34 -13.08 -11.93
CA MET A 160 -15.35 -12.54 -11.02
C MET A 160 -16.31 -13.61 -10.51
N GLY A 161 -16.03 -14.88 -10.71
CA GLY A 161 -17.11 -15.77 -10.39
C GLY A 161 -16.84 -17.23 -10.12
N GLU A 162 -15.72 -17.74 -10.51
CA GLU A 162 -15.46 -19.17 -10.41
C GLU A 162 -14.50 -19.48 -9.26
N ASN A 163 -14.75 -20.56 -8.58
CA ASN A 163 -13.90 -21.09 -7.54
C ASN A 163 -12.99 -22.17 -8.13
N TYR A 164 -11.68 -21.95 -8.05
CA TYR A 164 -10.67 -22.85 -8.63
C TYR A 164 -9.96 -23.74 -7.62
N THR A 165 -10.33 -23.67 -6.35
CA THR A 165 -9.84 -24.58 -5.33
C THR A 165 -10.96 -25.46 -4.81
N ALA A 166 -10.62 -26.61 -4.25
CA ALA A 166 -11.61 -27.60 -3.84
C ALA A 166 -12.21 -27.33 -2.44
N ASN A 167 -11.55 -26.54 -1.61
CA ASN A 167 -11.89 -26.43 -0.20
C ASN A 167 -12.69 -25.17 0.15
N ALA A 168 -12.33 -24.04 -0.48
CA ALA A 168 -12.94 -22.74 -0.24
C ALA A 168 -12.79 -21.85 -1.48
N PRO A 169 -13.50 -20.70 -1.58
CA PRO A 169 -13.26 -19.73 -2.65
C PRO A 169 -11.79 -19.35 -2.73
N GLY A 170 -11.17 -19.54 -3.92
CA GLY A 170 -9.74 -19.28 -4.07
C GLY A 170 -9.16 -19.77 -5.38
N TYR A 171 -7.86 -19.60 -5.53
CA TYR A 171 -7.15 -19.82 -6.80
C TYR A 171 -5.80 -20.47 -6.59
N TRP A 172 -5.48 -21.45 -7.44
CA TRP A 172 -4.12 -21.85 -7.72
C TRP A 172 -3.53 -20.97 -8.81
N MET A 173 -2.26 -20.60 -8.66
CA MET A 173 -1.58 -19.69 -9.58
C MET A 173 -0.18 -20.21 -9.91
N ASN A 174 0.30 -19.84 -11.10
CA ASN A 174 1.72 -19.98 -11.44
C ASN A 174 2.56 -18.86 -10.79
N THR A 175 3.86 -18.87 -11.00
CA THR A 175 4.79 -17.85 -10.42
C THR A 175 4.54 -16.43 -10.97
N SER A 176 3.89 -16.30 -12.11
CA SER A 176 3.48 -15.00 -12.67
C SER A 176 2.18 -14.44 -12.08
N GLY A 177 1.44 -15.27 -11.30
CA GLY A 177 0.16 -14.89 -10.71
C GLY A 177 -1.04 -15.16 -11.60
N GLU A 178 -0.89 -15.93 -12.67
CA GLU A 178 -1.97 -16.36 -13.54
C GLU A 178 -2.64 -17.61 -12.96
N ALA A 179 -3.98 -17.69 -13.04
CA ALA A 179 -4.73 -18.85 -12.57
C ALA A 179 -4.36 -20.11 -13.34
N VAL A 180 -4.18 -21.21 -12.62
CA VAL A 180 -3.90 -22.53 -13.16
C VAL A 180 -4.67 -23.58 -12.37
N SER A 181 -4.91 -24.75 -12.99
CA SER A 181 -5.51 -25.86 -12.25
C SER A 181 -4.48 -26.54 -11.36
N TRP A 182 -4.93 -27.01 -10.19
CA TRP A 182 -4.09 -27.81 -9.30
C TRP A 182 -3.50 -29.04 -10.03
N GLY A 183 -2.22 -29.31 -9.81
CA GLY A 183 -1.52 -30.46 -10.40
C GLY A 183 -1.15 -30.32 -11.87
N THR A 184 -1.42 -29.18 -12.52
CA THR A 184 -0.94 -28.89 -13.89
C THR A 184 0.50 -28.38 -13.87
N ASP A 185 1.20 -28.49 -15.00
CA ASP A 185 2.56 -27.93 -15.11
C ASP A 185 2.55 -26.44 -14.77
N GLY A 186 3.46 -26.06 -13.87
CA GLY A 186 3.68 -24.67 -13.48
C GLY A 186 2.79 -24.14 -12.33
N TYR A 187 1.90 -24.97 -11.73
CA TYR A 187 1.20 -24.52 -10.52
C TYR A 187 2.21 -24.29 -9.38
N ALA A 188 2.09 -23.15 -8.70
CA ALA A 188 3.12 -22.70 -7.78
C ALA A 188 2.59 -22.41 -6.36
N ALA A 189 1.57 -21.58 -6.26
CA ALA A 189 1.00 -21.18 -4.98
C ALA A 189 -0.52 -21.06 -5.07
N TYR A 190 -1.16 -21.03 -3.91
CA TYR A 190 -2.61 -20.86 -3.83
C TYR A 190 -2.98 -19.89 -2.70
N ILE A 191 -4.18 -19.34 -2.81
CA ILE A 191 -4.86 -18.65 -1.74
C ILE A 191 -6.33 -19.06 -1.72
N GLU A 192 -6.86 -19.27 -0.52
CA GLU A 192 -8.26 -19.63 -0.26
C GLU A 192 -8.81 -18.79 0.86
N TYR A 193 -10.06 -18.33 0.74
CA TYR A 193 -10.76 -17.63 1.81
C TYR A 193 -11.65 -18.60 2.58
N TYR A 194 -11.33 -18.82 3.84
CA TYR A 194 -12.08 -19.65 4.78
C TYR A 194 -12.99 -18.77 5.63
N SER A 195 -14.27 -18.70 5.27
CA SER A 195 -15.23 -17.86 5.98
C SER A 195 -15.48 -18.30 7.43
N SER A 196 -15.36 -19.61 7.73
CA SER A 196 -15.47 -20.13 9.10
C SER A 196 -14.34 -19.67 10.02
N ASP A 197 -13.19 -19.39 9.45
CA ASP A 197 -11.96 -19.00 10.16
C ASP A 197 -11.72 -17.49 10.07
N GLU A 198 -12.57 -16.78 9.30
CA GLU A 198 -12.44 -15.35 8.99
C GLU A 198 -11.03 -14.99 8.50
N ALA A 199 -10.47 -15.83 7.65
CA ALA A 199 -9.07 -15.72 7.22
C ALA A 199 -8.84 -16.24 5.80
N CYS A 200 -7.77 -15.74 5.15
CA CYS A 200 -7.23 -16.36 3.95
C CYS A 200 -6.07 -17.30 4.32
N GLY A 201 -6.10 -18.52 3.79
CA GLY A 201 -4.98 -19.45 3.81
C GLY A 201 -4.16 -19.31 2.53
N VAL A 202 -2.86 -19.08 2.67
CA VAL A 202 -1.91 -18.95 1.56
C VAL A 202 -0.90 -20.06 1.63
N GLY A 203 -0.77 -20.85 0.57
CA GLY A 203 0.17 -21.97 0.54
C GLY A 203 0.88 -22.12 -0.80
N TYR A 204 1.82 -23.05 -0.87
CA TYR A 204 2.62 -23.27 -2.07
C TYR A 204 2.73 -24.75 -2.43
N ASN A 205 3.18 -25.03 -3.65
CA ASN A 205 3.57 -26.35 -4.10
C ASN A 205 4.95 -26.69 -3.52
N ASP A 206 5.03 -27.72 -2.69
CA ASP A 206 6.25 -28.20 -2.02
C ASP A 206 7.34 -28.74 -2.97
N GLY A 207 6.98 -28.96 -4.24
CA GLY A 207 7.92 -29.29 -5.32
C GLY A 207 8.70 -28.10 -5.89
N LEU A 208 8.42 -26.87 -5.46
CA LEU A 208 9.15 -25.69 -5.93
C LEU A 208 10.56 -25.64 -5.34
N ALA A 209 11.52 -25.20 -6.16
CA ALA A 209 12.90 -25.05 -5.71
C ALA A 209 13.04 -23.87 -4.73
N VAL A 210 13.93 -24.02 -3.74
CA VAL A 210 14.37 -22.91 -2.89
C VAL A 210 14.88 -21.76 -3.74
N GLY A 211 14.50 -20.53 -3.37
CA GLY A 211 14.77 -19.32 -4.14
C GLY A 211 13.71 -19.00 -5.19
N THR A 212 12.71 -19.87 -5.42
CA THR A 212 11.57 -19.52 -6.28
C THR A 212 10.81 -18.35 -5.70
N THR A 213 10.51 -17.36 -6.52
CA THR A 213 9.68 -16.21 -6.17
C THR A 213 8.45 -16.15 -7.06
N GLY A 214 7.38 -15.56 -6.54
CA GLY A 214 6.18 -15.31 -7.34
C GLY A 214 5.29 -14.29 -6.67
N LYS A 215 4.15 -14.01 -7.31
CA LYS A 215 3.15 -13.10 -6.77
C LYS A 215 1.74 -13.61 -7.01
N MET A 216 0.81 -13.14 -6.19
CA MET A 216 -0.63 -13.39 -6.32
C MET A 216 -1.37 -12.07 -6.18
N ASN A 217 -2.39 -11.86 -7.01
CA ASN A 217 -3.30 -10.73 -6.94
C ASN A 217 -4.72 -11.25 -6.81
N VAL A 218 -5.29 -11.11 -5.64
CA VAL A 218 -6.64 -11.58 -5.31
C VAL A 218 -7.30 -10.63 -4.34
N GLY A 219 -8.60 -10.73 -4.16
CA GLY A 219 -9.29 -9.93 -3.15
C GLY A 219 -10.79 -10.06 -3.21
N TRP A 220 -11.47 -9.26 -2.44
CA TRP A 220 -12.92 -9.19 -2.41
C TRP A 220 -13.45 -8.04 -3.25
N VAL A 221 -14.54 -8.30 -3.94
CA VAL A 221 -15.26 -7.33 -4.77
C VAL A 221 -16.73 -7.37 -4.40
N ASP A 222 -17.34 -6.20 -4.20
CA ASP A 222 -18.80 -6.08 -4.09
C ASP A 222 -19.43 -6.24 -5.47
N MET A 223 -20.22 -7.29 -5.66
CA MET A 223 -20.82 -7.60 -6.95
C MET A 223 -21.94 -6.64 -7.34
N ASN A 224 -22.45 -5.86 -6.40
CA ASN A 224 -23.44 -4.80 -6.65
C ASN A 224 -22.78 -3.45 -7.00
N ASP A 225 -21.51 -3.27 -6.58
CA ASP A 225 -20.71 -2.07 -6.87
C ASP A 225 -19.22 -2.44 -6.99
N THR A 226 -18.79 -2.82 -8.18
CA THR A 226 -17.42 -3.30 -8.45
C THR A 226 -16.33 -2.24 -8.29
N SER A 227 -16.68 -0.98 -8.00
CA SER A 227 -15.73 0.04 -7.58
C SER A 227 -15.28 -0.14 -6.12
N LYS A 228 -16.04 -0.90 -5.33
CA LYS A 228 -15.71 -1.29 -3.96
C LYS A 228 -15.01 -2.64 -3.98
N TYR A 229 -13.71 -2.62 -3.72
CA TYR A 229 -12.89 -3.83 -3.65
C TYR A 229 -11.71 -3.65 -2.68
N PHE A 230 -11.29 -4.75 -2.09
CA PHE A 230 -10.03 -4.83 -1.33
C PHE A 230 -9.17 -5.95 -1.90
N ARG A 231 -7.94 -5.62 -2.27
CA ARG A 231 -7.02 -6.50 -2.98
C ARG A 231 -5.75 -6.79 -2.18
N PHE A 232 -5.37 -8.04 -2.14
CA PHE A 232 -4.04 -8.48 -1.74
C PHE A 232 -3.11 -8.54 -2.95
N VAL A 233 -1.91 -7.96 -2.81
CA VAL A 233 -0.75 -8.20 -3.66
C VAL A 233 0.24 -8.98 -2.81
N ILE A 234 0.28 -10.30 -3.00
CA ILE A 234 1.12 -11.18 -2.19
C ILE A 234 2.38 -11.50 -2.99
N ASN A 235 3.54 -11.10 -2.46
CA ASN A 235 4.82 -11.51 -2.99
C ASN A 235 5.36 -12.65 -2.12
N TYR A 236 5.74 -13.77 -2.72
CA TYR A 236 6.26 -14.90 -1.98
C TYR A 236 7.64 -15.33 -2.43
N THR A 237 8.37 -15.96 -1.51
CA THR A 237 9.67 -16.60 -1.75
C THR A 237 9.67 -17.97 -1.08
N VAL A 238 10.24 -18.99 -1.73
CA VAL A 238 10.48 -20.33 -1.14
C VAL A 238 11.89 -20.36 -0.54
N GLU A 239 11.99 -20.69 0.75
CA GLU A 239 13.23 -20.73 1.54
C GLU A 239 13.68 -22.15 1.85
#